data_699edc3768fc88c345d3e3bc670cbef2
#
_entry.id   699edc3768fc88c345d3e3bc670cbef2
#
_cell.length_a   1.000
_cell.length_b   1.000
_cell.length_c   1.000
_cell.angle_alpha   90.00
_cell.angle_beta   90.00
_cell.angle_gamma   90.00
#
_symmetry.space_group_name_H-M   'P 1'
#
loop_
_entity.id
_entity.type
_entity.pdbx_description
1 polymer ?
#
loop_
_entity_poly.entity_id
_entity_poly.type
_entity_poly.pdbx_seq_one_letter_code
_entity_poly.pdbx_strand_id
1 'polypeptide(L)'
;MEPAWPHRPGASFDLHPMSDALSLYLELGFYHIVDIHAWDHLLFIIALIAPIPFKAWKSWLAALSAFTFAHTAAMAIQAIGPIPLDKTWIEWAVLATLWITAGRVVWLKGVYQPKAKLWILAGVFGLIHGAAFWSDFAIMVPEGGFTWELWLGFTAGVECGQLAVVASLFVFRAILEQLRWSTRDIALMLGSICLGIALHLAF
;
A
#
# COMPACT_ATOMS: atom_id res chain seq x y z
N MET A 1 -2.08 22.53 -3.22
CA MET A 1 -3.50 22.15 -3.41
C MET A 1 -3.89 21.43 -2.16
N GLU A 2 -4.77 22.00 -1.35
CA GLU A 2 -5.24 21.34 -0.13
C GLU A 2 -6.14 20.15 -0.50
N PRO A 3 -6.01 19.00 0.20
CA PRO A 3 -6.92 17.89 0.01
C PRO A 3 -8.32 18.27 0.47
N ALA A 4 -9.30 18.17 -0.42
CA ALA A 4 -10.70 18.46 -0.17
C ALA A 4 -11.35 17.34 0.66
N TRP A 5 -11.05 17.29 1.97
CA TRP A 5 -11.83 16.51 2.92
C TRP A 5 -13.01 17.34 3.40
N PRO A 6 -14.22 16.80 3.47
CA PRO A 6 -15.38 17.52 3.97
C PRO A 6 -15.21 17.77 5.47
N HIS A 7 -14.74 18.96 5.84
CA HIS A 7 -14.86 19.45 7.21
C HIS A 7 -16.34 19.53 7.56
N ARG A 8 -16.82 18.67 8.42
CA ARG A 8 -18.09 18.86 9.12
C ARG A 8 -17.78 19.60 10.42
N PRO A 9 -18.04 20.92 10.50
CA PRO A 9 -17.92 21.64 11.75
C PRO A 9 -19.11 21.24 12.64
N GLY A 10 -18.83 20.74 13.84
CA GLY A 10 -19.82 20.56 14.91
C GLY A 10 -20.27 19.13 15.21
N ALA A 11 -19.54 18.10 14.81
CA ALA A 11 -19.75 16.77 15.40
C ALA A 11 -19.04 16.75 16.76
N SER A 12 -19.81 16.87 17.84
CA SER A 12 -19.40 16.39 19.15
C SER A 12 -19.03 14.92 18.94
N PHE A 13 -17.75 14.56 19.16
CA PHE A 13 -17.31 13.18 19.23
C PHE A 13 -17.90 12.58 20.52
N ASP A 14 -19.21 12.34 20.52
CA ASP A 14 -19.82 11.42 21.46
C ASP A 14 -19.25 10.05 21.13
N LEU A 15 -18.39 9.56 22.02
CA LEU A 15 -17.77 8.23 21.94
C LEU A 15 -18.89 7.17 21.90
N HIS A 16 -19.42 6.94 20.69
CA HIS A 16 -20.26 5.81 20.37
C HIS A 16 -19.45 4.51 20.37
N PRO A 17 -20.07 3.34 20.54
CA PRO A 17 -19.42 2.12 21.04
C PRO A 17 -18.20 1.74 20.20
N MET A 18 -17.30 0.93 20.80
CA MET A 18 -16.05 0.39 20.19
C MET A 18 -16.20 -0.06 18.72
N SER A 19 -17.42 -0.46 18.32
CA SER A 19 -17.76 -0.82 16.94
C SER A 19 -17.60 0.33 15.95
N ASP A 20 -17.90 1.57 16.36
CA ASP A 20 -17.90 2.75 15.46
C ASP A 20 -16.47 3.25 15.22
N ALA A 21 -15.63 3.21 16.27
CA ALA A 21 -14.22 3.53 16.14
C ALA A 21 -13.48 2.53 15.24
N LEU A 22 -13.71 1.24 15.46
CA LEU A 22 -13.11 0.18 14.64
C LEU A 22 -13.52 0.29 13.17
N SER A 23 -14.82 0.55 12.89
CA SER A 23 -15.33 0.71 11.53
C SER A 23 -14.74 1.95 10.84
N LEU A 24 -14.60 3.06 11.56
CA LEU A 24 -13.97 4.28 11.05
C LEU A 24 -12.51 4.02 10.62
N TYR A 25 -11.73 3.37 11.48
CA TYR A 25 -10.32 3.09 11.15
C TYR A 25 -10.16 2.03 10.07
N LEU A 26 -11.09 1.08 9.97
CA LEU A 26 -11.13 0.13 8.86
C LEU A 26 -11.39 0.88 7.54
N GLU A 27 -12.35 1.78 7.53
CA GLU A 27 -12.66 2.60 6.36
C GLU A 27 -11.45 3.49 5.97
N LEU A 28 -10.82 4.15 6.93
CA LEU A 28 -9.61 4.93 6.70
C LEU A 28 -8.47 4.11 6.10
N GLY A 29 -8.21 2.92 6.65
CA GLY A 29 -7.18 2.02 6.12
C GLY A 29 -7.50 1.52 4.71
N PHE A 30 -8.76 1.21 4.42
CA PHE A 30 -9.21 0.81 3.10
C PHE A 30 -8.98 1.93 2.06
N TYR A 31 -9.50 3.12 2.35
CA TYR A 31 -9.34 4.26 1.43
C TYR A 31 -7.90 4.71 1.29
N HIS A 32 -7.07 4.58 2.32
CA HIS A 32 -5.65 4.85 2.24
C HIS A 32 -4.95 4.07 1.12
N ILE A 33 -5.41 2.85 0.83
CA ILE A 33 -4.83 2.01 -0.23
C ILE A 33 -5.49 2.25 -1.60
N VAL A 34 -6.83 2.44 -1.63
CA VAL A 34 -7.55 2.53 -2.91
C VAL A 34 -7.67 3.96 -3.44
N ASP A 35 -7.23 4.96 -2.68
CA ASP A 35 -7.23 6.35 -3.13
C ASP A 35 -6.33 6.51 -4.36
N ILE A 36 -6.93 7.00 -5.44
CA ILE A 36 -6.23 7.25 -6.70
C ILE A 36 -5.16 8.36 -6.59
N HIS A 37 -5.15 9.13 -5.50
CA HIS A 37 -4.11 10.12 -5.22
C HIS A 37 -2.93 9.51 -4.46
N ALA A 38 -3.09 8.33 -3.86
CA ALA A 38 -2.03 7.56 -3.20
C ALA A 38 -1.35 6.61 -4.21
N TRP A 39 -0.74 7.20 -5.26
CA TRP A 39 -0.10 6.47 -6.36
C TRP A 39 0.95 5.46 -5.91
N ASP A 40 1.65 5.74 -4.84
CA ASP A 40 2.71 4.91 -4.28
C ASP A 40 2.23 3.51 -3.92
N HIS A 41 1.12 3.38 -3.20
CA HIS A 41 0.54 2.09 -2.84
C HIS A 41 0.02 1.34 -4.06
N LEU A 42 -0.74 2.01 -4.93
CA LEU A 42 -1.30 1.39 -6.12
C LEU A 42 -0.21 0.87 -7.06
N LEU A 43 0.79 1.71 -7.38
CA LEU A 43 1.91 1.33 -8.24
C LEU A 43 2.73 0.21 -7.63
N PHE A 44 2.97 0.27 -6.31
CA PHE A 44 3.70 -0.77 -5.60
C PHE A 44 2.99 -2.12 -5.68
N ILE A 45 1.69 -2.18 -5.33
CA ILE A 45 0.90 -3.41 -5.35
C ILE A 45 0.82 -3.97 -6.78
N ILE A 46 0.53 -3.13 -7.77
CA ILE A 46 0.46 -3.55 -9.18
C ILE A 46 1.80 -4.12 -9.64
N ALA A 47 2.90 -3.41 -9.43
CA ALA A 47 4.23 -3.88 -9.83
C ALA A 47 4.66 -5.16 -9.10
N LEU A 48 4.35 -5.27 -7.80
CA LEU A 48 4.67 -6.44 -7.00
C LEU A 48 3.93 -7.69 -7.47
N ILE A 49 2.63 -7.56 -7.76
CA ILE A 49 1.72 -8.69 -8.02
C ILE A 49 1.62 -9.05 -9.50
N ALA A 50 1.81 -8.08 -10.41
CA ALA A 50 1.64 -8.30 -11.86
C ALA A 50 2.32 -9.56 -12.42
N PRO A 51 3.57 -9.93 -12.05
CA PRO A 51 4.20 -11.14 -12.56
C PRO A 51 3.72 -12.43 -11.87
N ILE A 52 3.01 -12.35 -10.73
CA ILE A 52 2.66 -13.52 -9.93
C ILE A 52 1.38 -14.16 -10.47
N PRO A 53 1.37 -15.47 -10.82
CA PRO A 53 0.15 -16.12 -11.25
C PRO A 53 -0.85 -16.27 -10.10
N PHE A 54 -2.14 -16.21 -10.40
CA PHE A 54 -3.20 -16.36 -9.40
C PHE A 54 -3.03 -17.63 -8.55
N LYS A 55 -2.63 -18.74 -9.16
CA LYS A 55 -2.41 -20.03 -8.47
C LYS A 55 -1.31 -19.97 -7.40
N ALA A 56 -0.41 -18.98 -7.46
CA ALA A 56 0.63 -18.78 -6.45
C ALA A 56 0.15 -17.88 -5.30
N TRP A 57 -1.11 -18.07 -4.87
CA TRP A 57 -1.79 -17.20 -3.89
C TRP A 57 -1.03 -17.07 -2.57
N LYS A 58 -0.33 -18.11 -2.11
CA LYS A 58 0.49 -18.04 -0.89
C LYS A 58 1.63 -17.02 -1.02
N SER A 59 2.19 -16.87 -2.21
CA SER A 59 3.30 -15.95 -2.45
C SER A 59 2.86 -14.50 -2.47
N TRP A 60 1.75 -14.18 -3.16
CA TRP A 60 1.27 -12.81 -3.21
C TRP A 60 0.57 -12.40 -1.90
N LEU A 61 -0.16 -13.31 -1.26
CA LEU A 61 -0.75 -13.01 0.05
C LEU A 61 0.32 -12.76 1.11
N ALA A 62 1.35 -13.63 1.20
CA ALA A 62 2.46 -13.43 2.13
C ALA A 62 3.21 -12.11 1.89
N ALA A 63 3.33 -11.67 0.64
CA ALA A 63 3.97 -10.39 0.34
C ALA A 63 3.08 -9.20 0.77
N LEU A 64 1.77 -9.25 0.52
CA LEU A 64 0.84 -8.21 0.96
C LEU A 64 0.81 -8.11 2.49
N SER A 65 0.58 -9.23 3.19
CA SER A 65 0.52 -9.23 4.65
C SER A 65 1.85 -8.82 5.29
N ALA A 66 3.00 -9.18 4.70
CA ALA A 66 4.29 -8.70 5.16
C ALA A 66 4.44 -7.18 5.03
N PHE A 67 3.96 -6.61 3.92
CA PHE A 67 3.92 -5.16 3.73
C PHE A 67 3.02 -4.50 4.77
N THR A 68 1.77 -4.97 4.91
CA THR A 68 0.79 -4.41 5.85
C THR A 68 1.31 -4.45 7.29
N PHE A 69 1.82 -5.61 7.72
CA PHE A 69 2.35 -5.76 9.08
C PHE A 69 3.52 -4.80 9.33
N ALA A 70 4.47 -4.72 8.40
CA ALA A 70 5.63 -3.85 8.52
C ALA A 70 5.24 -2.36 8.48
N HIS A 71 4.29 -1.99 7.60
CA HIS A 71 3.75 -0.65 7.48
C HIS A 71 3.10 -0.18 8.78
N THR A 72 2.16 -0.96 9.30
CA THR A 72 1.46 -0.60 10.53
C THR A 72 2.35 -0.70 11.77
N ALA A 73 3.36 -1.59 11.78
CA ALA A 73 4.37 -1.64 12.82
C ALA A 73 5.25 -0.37 12.82
N ALA A 74 5.65 0.13 11.65
CA ALA A 74 6.41 1.38 11.56
C ALA A 74 5.61 2.57 12.09
N MET A 75 4.30 2.64 11.79
CA MET A 75 3.41 3.65 12.34
C MET A 75 3.30 3.55 13.87
N ALA A 76 3.15 2.33 14.41
CA ALA A 76 3.08 2.11 15.85
C ALA A 76 4.39 2.51 16.56
N ILE A 77 5.55 2.24 15.97
CA ILE A 77 6.86 2.66 16.49
C ILE A 77 6.92 4.19 16.56
N GLN A 78 6.51 4.87 15.51
CA GLN A 78 6.47 6.33 15.46
C GLN A 78 5.48 6.92 16.49
N ALA A 79 4.36 6.25 16.74
CA ALA A 79 3.38 6.68 17.74
C ALA A 79 3.92 6.61 19.19
N ILE A 80 4.74 5.60 19.50
CA ILE A 80 5.31 5.39 20.84
C ILE A 80 6.51 6.32 21.08
N GLY A 81 7.36 6.49 20.08
CA GLY A 81 8.56 7.31 20.17
C GLY A 81 8.91 7.89 18.80
N PRO A 82 8.45 9.12 18.49
CA PRO A 82 8.67 9.72 17.18
C PRO A 82 10.16 9.80 16.84
N ILE A 83 10.55 9.14 15.76
CA ILE A 83 11.88 9.24 15.19
C ILE A 83 11.86 10.42 14.22
N PRO A 84 12.69 11.45 14.43
CA PRO A 84 12.73 12.58 13.50
C PRO A 84 13.30 12.12 12.15
N LEU A 85 12.42 11.99 11.17
CA LEU A 85 12.79 11.65 9.80
C LEU A 85 12.68 12.90 8.93
N ASP A 86 13.71 13.15 8.15
CA ASP A 86 13.65 14.20 7.13
C ASP A 86 12.66 13.81 6.04
N LYS A 87 11.67 14.67 5.80
CA LYS A 87 10.58 14.41 4.86
C LYS A 87 11.11 14.13 3.45
N THR A 88 12.08 14.89 3.00
CA THR A 88 12.65 14.74 1.67
C THR A 88 13.32 13.38 1.47
N TRP A 89 14.11 12.94 2.46
CA TRP A 89 14.77 11.64 2.38
C TRP A 89 13.79 10.47 2.42
N ILE A 90 12.74 10.57 3.23
CA ILE A 90 11.74 9.47 3.30
C ILE A 90 10.90 9.40 2.01
N GLU A 91 10.54 10.53 1.41
CA GLU A 91 9.87 10.58 0.10
C GLU A 91 10.74 9.96 -1.01
N TRP A 92 12.04 10.27 -1.04
CA TRP A 92 12.97 9.62 -1.96
C TRP A 92 13.09 8.11 -1.70
N ALA A 93 13.06 7.68 -0.45
CA ALA A 93 13.06 6.26 -0.11
C ALA A 93 11.80 5.55 -0.62
N VAL A 94 10.62 6.16 -0.50
CA VAL A 94 9.37 5.66 -1.07
C VAL A 94 9.49 5.51 -2.59
N LEU A 95 9.94 6.55 -3.29
CA LEU A 95 10.15 6.50 -4.74
C LEU A 95 11.15 5.41 -5.15
N ALA A 96 12.24 5.26 -4.40
CA ALA A 96 13.23 4.20 -4.65
C ALA A 96 12.60 2.80 -4.54
N THR A 97 11.66 2.59 -3.60
CA THR A 97 10.95 1.31 -3.48
C THR A 97 10.10 1.00 -4.71
N LEU A 98 9.46 2.02 -5.29
CA LEU A 98 8.69 1.88 -6.53
C LEU A 98 9.61 1.55 -7.72
N TRP A 99 10.73 2.25 -7.86
CA TRP A 99 11.70 1.98 -8.93
C TRP A 99 12.28 0.56 -8.84
N ILE A 100 12.63 0.12 -7.63
CA ILE A 100 13.15 -1.24 -7.41
C ILE A 100 12.08 -2.28 -7.75
N THR A 101 10.84 -2.09 -7.31
CA THR A 101 9.76 -3.06 -7.53
C THR A 101 9.38 -3.14 -9.00
N ALA A 102 9.10 -2.01 -9.64
CA ALA A 102 8.73 -1.94 -11.04
C ALA A 102 9.92 -2.27 -11.97
N GLY A 103 11.10 -1.75 -11.66
CA GLY A 103 12.33 -2.04 -12.39
C GLY A 103 12.69 -3.53 -12.35
N ARG A 104 12.46 -4.21 -11.23
CA ARG A 104 12.60 -5.67 -11.13
C ARG A 104 11.69 -6.41 -12.11
N VAL A 105 10.43 -5.99 -12.29
CA VAL A 105 9.53 -6.60 -13.26
C VAL A 105 10.05 -6.44 -14.69
N VAL A 106 10.51 -5.23 -15.03
CA VAL A 106 11.11 -4.94 -16.34
C VAL A 106 12.38 -5.75 -16.56
N TRP A 107 13.29 -5.76 -15.58
CA TRP A 107 14.56 -6.53 -15.64
C TRP A 107 14.32 -8.02 -15.85
N LEU A 108 13.35 -8.59 -15.15
CA LEU A 108 12.96 -10.01 -15.29
C LEU A 108 12.03 -10.25 -16.47
N LYS A 109 11.79 -9.25 -17.31
CA LYS A 109 10.94 -9.35 -18.51
C LYS A 109 9.54 -9.92 -18.21
N GLY A 110 8.94 -9.50 -17.08
CA GLY A 110 7.63 -9.96 -16.63
C GLY A 110 7.58 -11.40 -16.14
N VAL A 111 8.72 -12.09 -16.00
CA VAL A 111 8.76 -13.51 -15.61
C VAL A 111 8.65 -13.65 -14.08
N TYR A 112 7.69 -14.45 -13.64
CA TYR A 112 7.54 -14.78 -12.21
C TYR A 112 8.72 -15.62 -11.70
N GLN A 113 9.23 -15.25 -10.53
CA GLN A 113 10.33 -15.95 -9.85
C GLN A 113 9.82 -16.62 -8.57
N PRO A 114 9.44 -17.91 -8.61
CA PRO A 114 8.77 -18.58 -7.47
C PRO A 114 9.66 -18.73 -6.23
N LYS A 115 11.00 -18.69 -6.40
CA LYS A 115 11.96 -18.75 -5.29
C LYS A 115 12.30 -17.40 -4.68
N ALA A 116 11.81 -16.30 -5.27
CA ALA A 116 12.07 -14.98 -4.73
C ALA A 116 11.31 -14.80 -3.41
N LYS A 117 12.00 -14.33 -2.40
CA LYS A 117 11.42 -14.02 -1.09
C LYS A 117 10.76 -12.64 -1.14
N LEU A 118 9.69 -12.50 -1.92
CA LEU A 118 8.98 -11.23 -2.15
C LEU A 118 8.43 -10.63 -0.85
N TRP A 119 8.08 -11.46 0.11
CA TRP A 119 7.63 -11.01 1.42
C TRP A 119 8.70 -10.21 2.19
N ILE A 120 10.00 -10.51 2.01
CA ILE A 120 11.08 -9.72 2.62
C ILE A 120 11.13 -8.34 1.97
N LEU A 121 11.11 -8.29 0.64
CA LEU A 121 11.10 -7.04 -0.12
C LEU A 121 9.89 -6.18 0.29
N ALA A 122 8.72 -6.79 0.31
CA ALA A 122 7.47 -6.11 0.69
C ALA A 122 7.50 -5.61 2.14
N GLY A 123 8.04 -6.39 3.08
CA GLY A 123 8.19 -5.98 4.47
C GLY A 123 9.14 -4.79 4.65
N VAL A 124 10.31 -4.81 4.00
CA VAL A 124 11.23 -3.65 4.03
C VAL A 124 10.55 -2.41 3.47
N PHE A 125 9.82 -2.54 2.38
CA PHE A 125 9.12 -1.40 1.77
C PHE A 125 7.94 -0.94 2.63
N GLY A 126 7.23 -1.87 3.29
CA GLY A 126 6.20 -1.53 4.26
C GLY A 126 6.72 -0.67 5.41
N LEU A 127 7.90 -0.97 5.94
CA LEU A 127 8.53 -0.13 6.98
C LEU A 127 8.77 1.31 6.49
N ILE A 128 9.28 1.46 5.27
CA ILE A 128 9.55 2.79 4.67
C ILE A 128 8.25 3.56 4.47
N HIS A 129 7.23 2.92 3.88
CA HIS A 129 5.94 3.55 3.59
C HIS A 129 5.19 3.90 4.89
N GLY A 130 5.20 3.04 5.90
CA GLY A 130 4.56 3.32 7.19
C GLY A 130 5.24 4.46 7.95
N ALA A 131 6.57 4.55 7.86
CA ALA A 131 7.31 5.66 8.45
C ALA A 131 7.03 6.99 7.72
N ALA A 132 6.87 6.94 6.39
CA ALA A 132 6.50 8.11 5.59
C ALA A 132 5.09 8.63 5.92
N PHE A 133 4.13 7.72 6.05
CA PHE A 133 2.73 8.04 6.27
C PHE A 133 2.42 8.55 7.68
N TRP A 134 3.27 8.25 8.66
CA TRP A 134 3.01 8.62 10.05
C TRP A 134 2.70 10.10 10.27
N SER A 135 3.38 11.02 9.60
CA SER A 135 3.17 12.46 9.76
C SER A 135 1.74 12.90 9.43
N ASP A 136 1.17 12.30 8.39
CA ASP A 136 -0.19 12.60 7.94
C ASP A 136 -1.24 11.88 8.80
N PHE A 137 -0.93 10.67 9.24
CA PHE A 137 -1.79 9.87 10.09
C PHE A 137 -1.87 10.39 11.53
N ALA A 138 -0.80 10.96 12.06
CA ALA A 138 -0.72 11.46 13.42
C ALA A 138 -1.79 12.54 13.72
N ILE A 139 -2.21 13.28 12.70
CA ILE A 139 -3.28 14.31 12.81
C ILE A 139 -4.65 13.64 13.09
N MET A 140 -4.82 12.37 12.69
CA MET A 140 -6.06 11.60 12.85
C MET A 140 -6.09 10.80 14.15
N VAL A 141 -4.96 10.74 14.89
CA VAL A 141 -4.88 10.03 16.17
C VAL A 141 -5.61 10.85 17.24
N PRO A 142 -6.55 10.25 17.99
CA PRO A 142 -7.28 10.95 19.05
C PRO A 142 -6.33 11.48 20.15
N GLU A 143 -6.78 12.49 20.92
CA GLU A 143 -6.02 13.04 22.06
C GLU A 143 -5.66 11.97 23.11
N GLY A 144 -6.41 10.86 23.19
CA GLY A 144 -6.11 9.68 24.01
C GLY A 144 -4.93 8.85 23.55
N GLY A 145 -4.34 9.15 22.40
CA GLY A 145 -3.20 8.44 21.84
C GLY A 145 -3.57 7.26 20.96
N PHE A 146 -2.55 6.45 20.64
CA PHE A 146 -2.67 5.31 19.74
C PHE A 146 -3.35 4.13 20.46
N THR A 147 -4.56 3.76 20.02
CA THR A 147 -5.34 2.66 20.60
C THR A 147 -5.26 1.38 19.79
N TRP A 148 -5.59 0.24 20.40
CA TRP A 148 -5.59 -1.05 19.70
C TRP A 148 -6.70 -1.13 18.63
N GLU A 149 -7.84 -0.46 18.84
CA GLU A 149 -8.94 -0.37 17.86
C GLU A 149 -8.48 0.36 16.60
N LEU A 150 -7.78 1.48 16.78
CA LEU A 150 -7.17 2.23 15.70
C LEU A 150 -6.21 1.32 14.92
N TRP A 151 -5.30 0.65 15.62
CA TRP A 151 -4.29 -0.18 14.98
C TRP A 151 -4.90 -1.37 14.22
N LEU A 152 -5.82 -2.11 14.87
CA LEU A 152 -6.47 -3.27 14.23
C LEU A 152 -7.39 -2.84 13.10
N GLY A 153 -8.22 -1.80 13.30
CA GLY A 153 -9.13 -1.30 12.28
C GLY A 153 -8.37 -0.84 11.04
N PHE A 154 -7.36 0.00 11.23
CA PHE A 154 -6.54 0.50 10.13
C PHE A 154 -5.80 -0.63 9.41
N THR A 155 -5.15 -1.55 10.15
CA THR A 155 -4.45 -2.71 9.57
C THR A 155 -5.38 -3.57 8.74
N ALA A 156 -6.57 -3.90 9.26
CA ALA A 156 -7.57 -4.68 8.53
C ALA A 156 -8.07 -3.94 7.29
N GLY A 157 -8.27 -2.63 7.38
CA GLY A 157 -8.65 -1.78 6.27
C GLY A 157 -7.61 -1.78 5.14
N VAL A 158 -6.35 -1.61 5.49
CA VAL A 158 -5.22 -1.70 4.56
C VAL A 158 -5.21 -3.05 3.84
N GLU A 159 -5.34 -4.17 4.57
CA GLU A 159 -5.37 -5.51 3.99
C GLU A 159 -6.56 -5.66 3.02
N CYS A 160 -7.75 -5.22 3.42
CA CYS A 160 -8.94 -5.23 2.56
C CYS A 160 -8.75 -4.39 1.29
N GLY A 161 -8.17 -3.20 1.41
CA GLY A 161 -7.86 -2.33 0.27
C GLY A 161 -6.89 -2.99 -0.70
N GLN A 162 -5.81 -3.60 -0.19
CA GLN A 162 -4.85 -4.34 -1.00
C GLN A 162 -5.52 -5.52 -1.73
N LEU A 163 -6.37 -6.28 -1.05
CA LEU A 163 -7.11 -7.39 -1.67
C LEU A 163 -8.05 -6.90 -2.77
N ALA A 164 -8.70 -5.75 -2.59
CA ALA A 164 -9.55 -5.14 -3.62
C ALA A 164 -8.73 -4.75 -4.86
N VAL A 165 -7.55 -4.14 -4.68
CA VAL A 165 -6.64 -3.79 -5.80
C VAL A 165 -6.16 -5.07 -6.51
N VAL A 166 -5.78 -6.09 -5.77
CA VAL A 166 -5.31 -7.37 -6.35
C VAL A 166 -6.43 -8.10 -7.08
N ALA A 167 -7.65 -8.10 -6.53
CA ALA A 167 -8.81 -8.67 -7.23
C ALA A 167 -9.07 -7.95 -8.55
N SER A 168 -9.05 -6.61 -8.55
CA SER A 168 -9.20 -5.80 -9.76
C SER A 168 -8.10 -6.08 -10.79
N LEU A 169 -6.86 -6.24 -10.33
CA LEU A 169 -5.73 -6.59 -11.19
C LEU A 169 -5.91 -7.98 -11.83
N PHE A 170 -6.38 -8.98 -11.07
CA PHE A 170 -6.61 -10.31 -11.62
C PHE A 170 -7.79 -10.35 -12.59
N VAL A 171 -8.85 -9.58 -12.34
CA VAL A 171 -9.96 -9.41 -13.31
C VAL A 171 -9.44 -8.77 -14.59
N PHE A 172 -8.68 -7.69 -14.49
CA PHE A 172 -8.06 -7.03 -15.64
C PHE A 172 -7.17 -7.99 -16.45
N ARG A 173 -6.32 -8.77 -15.77
CA ARG A 173 -5.50 -9.80 -16.41
C ARG A 173 -6.34 -10.86 -17.12
N ALA A 174 -7.39 -11.36 -16.47
CA ALA A 174 -8.26 -12.38 -17.07
C ALA A 174 -8.90 -11.89 -18.38
N ILE A 175 -9.30 -10.60 -18.44
CA ILE A 175 -9.82 -9.98 -19.65
C ILE A 175 -8.76 -9.96 -20.77
N LEU A 176 -7.53 -9.52 -20.45
CA LEU A 176 -6.45 -9.45 -21.42
C LEU A 176 -6.00 -10.85 -21.91
N GLU A 177 -6.01 -11.83 -21.01
CA GLU A 177 -5.69 -13.23 -21.34
C GLU A 177 -6.74 -13.82 -22.32
N GLN A 178 -8.02 -13.43 -22.20
CA GLN A 178 -9.06 -13.77 -23.21
C GLN A 178 -8.76 -13.15 -24.58
N LEU A 179 -8.12 -11.97 -24.59
CA LEU A 179 -7.64 -11.31 -25.81
C LEU A 179 -6.30 -11.86 -26.33
N ARG A 180 -5.88 -13.03 -25.81
CA ARG A 180 -4.65 -13.75 -26.15
C ARG A 180 -3.33 -13.08 -25.75
N TRP A 181 -3.37 -12.14 -24.80
CA TRP A 181 -2.14 -11.63 -24.20
C TRP A 181 -1.55 -12.66 -23.23
N SER A 182 -0.23 -12.81 -23.25
CA SER A 182 0.40 -13.68 -22.27
C SER A 182 0.50 -12.99 -20.89
N THR A 183 0.39 -13.76 -19.81
CA THR A 183 0.62 -13.27 -18.44
C THR A 183 1.93 -12.48 -18.31
N ARG A 184 2.97 -12.93 -19.00
CA ARG A 184 4.28 -12.29 -19.03
C ARG A 184 4.24 -10.91 -19.68
N ASP A 185 3.59 -10.77 -20.83
CA ASP A 185 3.51 -9.50 -21.55
C ASP A 185 2.65 -8.49 -20.80
N ILE A 186 1.57 -8.95 -20.16
CA ILE A 186 0.74 -8.12 -19.27
C ILE A 186 1.59 -7.62 -18.09
N ALA A 187 2.34 -8.51 -17.44
CA ALA A 187 3.19 -8.13 -16.32
C ALA A 187 4.28 -7.13 -16.75
N LEU A 188 4.90 -7.35 -17.90
CA LEU A 188 5.92 -6.44 -18.44
C LEU A 188 5.33 -5.07 -18.78
N MET A 189 4.15 -5.04 -19.41
CA MET A 189 3.42 -3.79 -19.70
C MET A 189 3.12 -3.02 -18.42
N LEU A 190 2.51 -3.67 -17.44
CA LEU A 190 2.16 -3.04 -16.16
C LEU A 190 3.40 -2.56 -15.40
N GLY A 191 4.44 -3.38 -15.32
CA GLY A 191 5.70 -3.00 -14.69
C GLY A 191 6.37 -1.80 -15.37
N SER A 192 6.30 -1.74 -16.71
CA SER A 192 6.85 -0.60 -17.46
C SER A 192 6.04 0.68 -17.23
N ILE A 193 4.71 0.58 -17.18
CA ILE A 193 3.83 1.72 -16.87
C ILE A 193 4.11 2.21 -15.44
N CYS A 194 4.16 1.30 -14.46
CA CYS A 194 4.48 1.66 -13.06
C CYS A 194 5.85 2.33 -12.96
N LEU A 195 6.86 1.82 -13.66
CA LEU A 195 8.19 2.43 -13.67
C LEU A 195 8.18 3.82 -14.30
N GLY A 196 7.49 3.99 -15.42
CA GLY A 196 7.36 5.29 -16.09
C GLY A 196 6.69 6.34 -15.22
N ILE A 197 5.59 5.98 -14.55
CA ILE A 197 4.89 6.88 -13.62
C ILE A 197 5.79 7.19 -12.41
N ALA A 198 6.43 6.18 -11.82
CA ALA A 198 7.32 6.38 -10.68
C ALA A 198 8.54 7.26 -11.02
N LEU A 199 9.04 7.21 -12.25
CA LEU A 199 10.07 8.11 -12.73
C LEU A 199 9.54 9.55 -12.91
N HIS A 200 8.33 9.70 -13.45
CA HIS A 200 7.70 11.01 -13.60
C HIS A 200 7.42 11.71 -12.26
N LEU A 201 7.07 10.94 -11.22
CA LEU A 201 6.83 11.48 -9.87
C LEU A 201 8.11 12.06 -9.22
N ALA A 202 9.29 11.76 -9.74
CA ALA A 202 10.56 12.24 -9.22
C ALA A 202 11.01 13.58 -9.82
N PHE A 203 10.39 14.03 -10.90
CA PHE A 203 10.76 15.25 -11.67
C PHE A 203 9.55 16.13 -11.92
#